data_c8f0a3c46259cdaea7c627bca187f225
#
_entry.id   c8f0a3c46259cdaea7c627bca187f225
#
_cell.length_a   1.000
_cell.length_b   1.000
_cell.length_c   1.000
_cell.angle_alpha   90.00
_cell.angle_beta   90.00
_cell.angle_gamma   90.00
#
_symmetry.space_group_name_H-M   'P 1'
#
loop_
_entity.id
_entity.type
_entity.pdbx_description
1 polymer ?
#
loop_
_entity_poly.entity_id
_entity_poly.type
_entity_poly.pdbx_seq_one_letter_code
_entity_poly.pdbx_strand_id
1 'polypeptide(L)'
;TAATMIIAVPTGIKIFSWIATMWGGSISFKTPMLWAIGFIFMFTVGGVTGVLLSNAGVDTYFHDTYYVVAHFHYVLSLGAVFAIFAAWYYWFGKMFGRQYNETLGKLHFWIFFIGVNVLFFPMHFLGMDGMPRRIADYPDMYAYWNQIASYGYAIMGVGMLFFFLNLLVSFFSSRKVEDNYWGEGATTLEWTLSSPPPFHQFETLPVIK
;
A
#
# COMPACT_ATOMS: atom_id res chain seq x y z
N THR A 1 8.06 -12.39 -24.00
CA THR A 1 9.11 -12.56 -22.97
C THR A 1 10.05 -11.35 -22.90
N ALA A 2 10.90 -11.10 -23.92
CA ALA A 2 11.95 -10.07 -23.85
C ALA A 2 11.42 -8.66 -23.52
N ALA A 3 10.42 -8.16 -24.25
CA ALA A 3 9.83 -6.84 -24.02
C ALA A 3 9.22 -6.70 -22.62
N THR A 4 8.56 -7.74 -22.12
CA THR A 4 7.95 -7.73 -20.79
C THR A 4 8.99 -7.80 -19.68
N MET A 5 10.06 -8.59 -19.85
CA MET A 5 11.17 -8.66 -18.88
C MET A 5 11.94 -7.34 -18.75
N ILE A 6 12.09 -6.57 -19.83
CA ILE A 6 12.74 -5.26 -19.80
C ILE A 6 12.07 -4.30 -18.81
N ILE A 7 10.74 -4.40 -18.61
CA ILE A 7 9.98 -3.58 -17.66
C ILE A 7 10.48 -3.77 -16.20
N ALA A 8 11.01 -4.94 -15.87
CA ALA A 8 11.53 -5.23 -14.52
C ALA A 8 12.73 -4.34 -14.15
N VAL A 9 13.55 -3.93 -15.13
CA VAL A 9 14.75 -3.12 -14.88
C VAL A 9 14.42 -1.74 -14.31
N PRO A 10 13.60 -0.88 -14.98
CA PRO A 10 13.27 0.44 -14.44
C PRO A 10 12.46 0.34 -13.13
N THR A 11 11.62 -0.68 -12.98
CA THR A 11 10.87 -0.91 -11.76
C THR A 11 11.79 -1.31 -10.60
N GLY A 12 12.76 -2.18 -10.85
CA GLY A 12 13.79 -2.55 -9.87
C GLY A 12 14.63 -1.34 -9.44
N ILE A 13 15.00 -0.46 -10.37
CA ILE A 13 15.71 0.80 -10.07
C ILE A 13 14.89 1.65 -9.11
N LYS A 14 13.57 1.73 -9.27
CA LYS A 14 12.68 2.46 -8.35
C LYS A 14 12.73 1.89 -6.94
N ILE A 15 12.61 0.57 -6.79
CA ILE A 15 12.67 -0.10 -5.48
C ILE A 15 14.00 0.21 -4.79
N PHE A 16 15.12 0.06 -5.48
CA PHE A 16 16.43 0.37 -4.92
C PHE A 16 16.59 1.85 -4.59
N SER A 17 16.05 2.76 -5.40
CA SER A 17 16.03 4.19 -5.13
C SER A 17 15.25 4.53 -3.86
N TRP A 18 14.10 3.91 -3.63
CA TRP A 18 13.32 4.09 -2.40
C TRP A 18 14.06 3.58 -1.16
N ILE A 19 14.69 2.39 -1.26
CA ILE A 19 15.51 1.85 -0.18
C ILE A 19 16.72 2.76 0.08
N ALA A 20 17.40 3.23 -0.96
CA ALA A 20 18.55 4.13 -0.85
C ALA A 20 18.17 5.47 -0.21
N THR A 21 16.97 6.00 -0.48
CA THR A 21 16.44 7.21 0.14
C THR A 21 16.29 7.05 1.66
N MET A 22 15.92 5.86 2.12
CA MET A 22 15.77 5.55 3.55
C MET A 22 17.08 5.16 4.23
N TRP A 23 18.05 4.67 3.47
CA TRP A 23 19.31 4.13 4.00
C TRP A 23 20.12 5.22 4.72
N GLY A 24 20.46 4.97 5.97
CA GLY A 24 21.20 5.94 6.79
C GLY A 24 20.40 7.15 7.24
N GLY A 25 19.10 7.23 6.94
CA GLY A 25 18.21 8.30 7.37
C GLY A 25 17.70 8.14 8.81
N SER A 26 17.14 9.20 9.36
CA SER A 26 16.45 9.19 10.65
C SER A 26 14.99 8.73 10.46
N ILE A 27 14.77 7.41 10.48
CA ILE A 27 13.45 6.82 10.25
C ILE A 27 12.62 6.87 11.52
N SER A 28 11.40 7.40 11.42
CA SER A 28 10.38 7.35 12.45
C SER A 28 9.25 6.40 12.02
N PHE A 29 9.04 5.32 12.79
CA PHE A 29 8.00 4.30 12.51
C PHE A 29 6.60 4.79 12.91
N LYS A 30 6.23 5.98 12.41
CA LYS A 30 4.85 6.47 12.45
C LYS A 30 4.02 5.81 11.37
N THR A 31 2.69 5.90 11.49
CA THR A 31 1.74 5.24 10.58
C THR A 31 2.07 5.41 9.09
N PRO A 32 2.36 6.62 8.56
CA PRO A 32 2.68 6.76 7.13
C PRO A 32 3.91 5.97 6.69
N MET A 33 4.95 5.93 7.55
CA MET A 33 6.17 5.19 7.25
C MET A 33 5.95 3.67 7.23
N LEU A 34 5.08 3.15 8.11
CA LEU A 34 4.72 1.72 8.06
C LEU A 34 4.06 1.36 6.73
N TRP A 35 3.13 2.21 6.24
CA TRP A 35 2.49 2.02 4.95
C TRP A 35 3.49 2.12 3.79
N ALA A 36 4.45 3.06 3.84
CA ALA A 36 5.49 3.21 2.83
C ALA A 36 6.43 1.98 2.78
N ILE A 37 6.87 1.48 3.94
CA ILE A 37 7.69 0.26 4.02
C ILE A 37 6.88 -0.96 3.55
N GLY A 38 5.64 -1.08 3.99
CA GLY A 38 4.71 -2.12 3.54
C GLY A 38 4.52 -2.10 2.03
N PHE A 39 4.36 -0.91 1.44
CA PHE A 39 4.30 -0.73 -0.02
C PHE A 39 5.55 -1.29 -0.71
N ILE A 40 6.75 -0.89 -0.28
CA ILE A 40 8.00 -1.35 -0.91
C ILE A 40 8.12 -2.87 -0.84
N PHE A 41 7.82 -3.46 0.32
CA PHE A 41 7.86 -4.91 0.51
C PHE A 41 6.87 -5.64 -0.41
N MET A 42 5.60 -5.25 -0.37
CA MET A 42 4.54 -5.90 -1.13
C MET A 42 4.72 -5.74 -2.63
N PHE A 43 5.07 -4.53 -3.07
CA PHE A 43 5.34 -4.26 -4.47
C PHE A 43 6.54 -5.05 -5.00
N THR A 44 7.56 -5.28 -4.16
CA THR A 44 8.71 -6.12 -4.51
C THR A 44 8.27 -7.58 -4.71
N VAL A 45 7.46 -8.15 -3.81
CA VAL A 45 6.91 -9.50 -3.97
C VAL A 45 6.11 -9.61 -5.26
N GLY A 46 5.21 -8.66 -5.51
CA GLY A 46 4.42 -8.60 -6.73
C GLY A 46 5.26 -8.43 -8.00
N GLY A 47 6.32 -7.63 -7.95
CA GLY A 47 7.25 -7.43 -9.06
C GLY A 47 8.03 -8.71 -9.42
N VAL A 48 8.49 -9.44 -8.42
CA VAL A 48 9.19 -10.74 -8.62
C VAL A 48 8.27 -11.76 -9.29
N THR A 49 7.02 -11.86 -8.85
CA THR A 49 6.03 -12.74 -9.49
C THR A 49 5.71 -12.30 -10.92
N GLY A 50 5.78 -11.00 -11.21
CA GLY A 50 5.64 -10.46 -12.55
C GLY A 50 6.79 -10.84 -13.47
N VAL A 51 8.03 -10.83 -12.98
CA VAL A 51 9.21 -11.30 -13.73
C VAL A 51 9.05 -12.79 -14.07
N LEU A 52 8.54 -13.60 -13.15
CA LEU A 52 8.25 -15.00 -13.38
C LEU A 52 7.21 -15.17 -14.51
N LEU A 53 6.10 -14.43 -14.46
CA LEU A 53 5.08 -14.44 -15.51
C LEU A 53 5.55 -13.89 -16.85
N SER A 54 6.57 -13.04 -16.88
CA SER A 54 7.13 -12.52 -18.13
C SER A 54 7.87 -13.57 -18.96
N ASN A 55 8.21 -14.70 -18.38
CA ASN A 55 8.80 -15.83 -19.07
C ASN A 55 7.70 -16.62 -19.79
N ALA A 56 7.69 -16.62 -21.12
CA ALA A 56 6.64 -17.25 -21.93
C ALA A 56 6.49 -18.76 -21.63
N GLY A 57 7.58 -19.48 -21.39
CA GLY A 57 7.53 -20.89 -21.06
C GLY A 57 6.80 -21.17 -19.74
N VAL A 58 7.00 -20.33 -18.75
CA VAL A 58 6.32 -20.40 -17.46
C VAL A 58 4.89 -19.89 -17.57
N ASP A 59 4.66 -18.80 -18.31
CA ASP A 59 3.35 -18.17 -18.46
C ASP A 59 2.34 -19.09 -19.23
N THR A 60 2.84 -20.02 -20.01
CA THR A 60 1.99 -21.06 -20.64
C THR A 60 1.17 -21.83 -19.59
N TYR A 61 1.70 -22.05 -18.40
CA TYR A 61 1.02 -22.74 -17.31
C TYR A 61 0.22 -21.81 -16.40
N PHE A 62 0.68 -20.56 -16.21
CA PHE A 62 0.09 -19.62 -15.25
C PHE A 62 -0.87 -18.62 -15.88
N HIS A 63 -0.83 -18.47 -17.22
CA HIS A 63 -1.74 -17.57 -17.92
C HIS A 63 -3.21 -17.93 -17.61
N ASP A 64 -4.00 -16.89 -17.30
CA ASP A 64 -5.41 -17.03 -16.92
C ASP A 64 -5.69 -17.93 -15.68
N THR A 65 -4.70 -18.13 -14.82
CA THR A 65 -4.88 -18.77 -13.50
C THR A 65 -4.91 -17.73 -12.37
N TYR A 66 -5.20 -18.18 -11.14
CA TYR A 66 -5.14 -17.36 -9.93
C TYR A 66 -3.73 -16.88 -9.60
N TYR A 67 -2.68 -17.42 -10.19
CA TYR A 67 -1.32 -16.89 -10.05
C TYR A 67 -1.21 -15.46 -10.61
N VAL A 68 -1.82 -15.21 -11.75
CA VAL A 68 -1.90 -13.85 -12.35
C VAL A 68 -2.72 -12.93 -11.45
N VAL A 69 -3.81 -13.45 -10.85
CA VAL A 69 -4.64 -12.68 -9.91
C VAL A 69 -3.83 -12.27 -8.68
N ALA A 70 -3.06 -13.17 -8.10
CA ALA A 70 -2.17 -12.88 -6.99
C ALA A 70 -1.15 -11.78 -7.37
N HIS A 71 -0.49 -11.96 -8.52
CA HIS A 71 0.50 -11.00 -9.03
C HIS A 71 -0.06 -9.58 -9.11
N PHE A 72 -1.13 -9.37 -9.88
CA PHE A 72 -1.61 -8.00 -10.09
C PHE A 72 -2.25 -7.39 -8.83
N HIS A 73 -2.77 -8.18 -7.90
CA HIS A 73 -3.21 -7.64 -6.62
C HIS A 73 -2.03 -7.17 -5.76
N TYR A 74 -0.89 -7.88 -5.78
CA TYR A 74 0.31 -7.42 -5.08
C TYR A 74 0.87 -6.10 -5.64
N VAL A 75 0.85 -5.90 -6.95
CA VAL A 75 1.35 -4.65 -7.54
C VAL A 75 0.32 -3.51 -7.54
N LEU A 76 -0.98 -3.80 -7.68
CA LEU A 76 -2.04 -2.78 -7.71
C LEU A 76 -2.67 -2.57 -6.34
N SER A 77 -3.30 -3.60 -5.77
CA SER A 77 -4.01 -3.48 -4.50
C SER A 77 -3.05 -3.22 -3.34
N LEU A 78 -1.95 -3.95 -3.27
CA LEU A 78 -0.94 -3.78 -2.22
C LEU A 78 0.10 -2.71 -2.58
N GLY A 79 0.29 -2.41 -3.85
CA GLY A 79 1.06 -1.27 -4.31
C GLY A 79 0.26 0.04 -4.14
N ALA A 80 -0.69 0.31 -5.03
CA ALA A 80 -1.41 1.59 -5.05
C ALA A 80 -2.16 1.90 -3.76
N VAL A 81 -2.89 0.94 -3.17
CA VAL A 81 -3.67 1.16 -1.95
C VAL A 81 -2.77 1.48 -0.76
N PHE A 82 -1.62 0.80 -0.62
CA PHE A 82 -0.65 1.11 0.44
C PHE A 82 -0.07 2.52 0.28
N ALA A 83 0.26 2.91 -0.96
CA ALA A 83 0.72 4.26 -1.25
C ALA A 83 -0.35 5.33 -0.94
N ILE A 84 -1.62 5.06 -1.25
CA ILE A 84 -2.75 5.94 -0.93
C ILE A 84 -2.91 6.10 0.59
N PHE A 85 -2.85 5.01 1.37
CA PHE A 85 -2.92 5.12 2.83
C PHE A 85 -1.68 5.79 3.44
N ALA A 86 -0.48 5.56 2.88
CA ALA A 86 0.71 6.30 3.28
C ALA A 86 0.51 7.81 3.11
N ALA A 87 0.04 8.23 1.93
CA ALA A 87 -0.27 9.62 1.61
C ALA A 87 -1.39 10.18 2.50
N TRP A 88 -2.46 9.41 2.70
CA TRP A 88 -3.59 9.80 3.55
C TRP A 88 -3.13 10.14 4.97
N TYR A 89 -2.39 9.25 5.63
CA TYR A 89 -1.89 9.49 6.98
C TYR A 89 -0.82 10.58 7.03
N TYR A 90 0.01 10.71 5.98
CA TYR A 90 1.05 11.73 5.91
C TYR A 90 0.48 13.14 5.85
N TRP A 91 -0.52 13.36 5.00
CA TRP A 91 -1.12 14.68 4.80
C TRP A 91 -2.44 14.91 5.55
N PHE A 92 -2.92 13.94 6.33
CA PHE A 92 -4.19 14.05 7.05
C PHE A 92 -4.29 15.35 7.87
N GLY A 93 -3.29 15.63 8.69
CA GLY A 93 -3.24 16.85 9.51
C GLY A 93 -3.24 18.13 8.67
N LYS A 94 -2.54 18.13 7.53
CA LYS A 94 -2.51 19.24 6.58
C LYS A 94 -3.87 19.48 5.94
N MET A 95 -4.57 18.42 5.53
CA MET A 95 -5.87 18.53 4.85
C MET A 95 -6.99 18.97 5.80
N PHE A 96 -6.99 18.49 7.03
CA PHE A 96 -8.13 18.66 7.95
C PHE A 96 -7.81 19.52 9.18
N GLY A 97 -6.57 19.96 9.36
CA GLY A 97 -6.16 20.73 10.53
C GLY A 97 -6.26 19.98 11.87
N ARG A 98 -6.39 18.64 11.83
CA ARG A 98 -6.60 17.77 12.98
C ARG A 98 -5.67 16.57 12.94
N GLN A 99 -5.26 16.08 14.11
CA GLN A 99 -4.41 14.89 14.19
C GLN A 99 -5.26 13.62 14.32
N TYR A 100 -4.92 12.60 13.54
CA TYR A 100 -5.47 11.26 13.73
C TYR A 100 -4.87 10.57 14.97
N ASN A 101 -5.51 9.49 15.41
CA ASN A 101 -4.98 8.67 16.50
C ASN A 101 -3.93 7.69 15.94
N GLU A 102 -2.67 7.86 16.36
CA GLU A 102 -1.52 7.08 15.88
C GLU A 102 -1.66 5.59 16.20
N THR A 103 -2.20 5.23 17.37
CA THR A 103 -2.41 3.84 17.77
C THR A 103 -3.43 3.15 16.85
N LEU A 104 -4.56 3.82 16.59
CA LEU A 104 -5.57 3.31 15.66
C LEU A 104 -5.02 3.21 14.22
N GLY A 105 -4.19 4.16 13.81
CA GLY A 105 -3.50 4.12 12.53
C GLY A 105 -2.56 2.92 12.38
N LYS A 106 -1.80 2.61 13.41
CA LYS A 106 -0.92 1.43 13.45
C LYS A 106 -1.71 0.11 13.50
N LEU A 107 -2.81 0.06 14.26
CA LEU A 107 -3.71 -1.10 14.27
C LEU A 107 -4.32 -1.34 12.90
N HIS A 108 -4.81 -0.27 12.24
CA HIS A 108 -5.28 -0.35 10.86
C HIS A 108 -4.20 -0.95 9.95
N PHE A 109 -2.97 -0.44 10.00
CA PHE A 109 -1.88 -0.95 9.18
C PHE A 109 -1.63 -2.44 9.40
N TRP A 110 -1.40 -2.87 10.65
CA TRP A 110 -1.01 -4.25 10.92
C TRP A 110 -2.12 -5.25 10.61
N ILE A 111 -3.37 -4.95 10.98
CA ILE A 111 -4.49 -5.84 10.70
C ILE A 111 -4.73 -5.93 9.19
N PHE A 112 -4.69 -4.79 8.50
CA PHE A 112 -4.83 -4.75 7.04
C PHE A 112 -3.69 -5.49 6.34
N PHE A 113 -2.43 -5.25 6.76
CA PHE A 113 -1.24 -5.90 6.21
C PHE A 113 -1.30 -7.42 6.34
N ILE A 114 -1.69 -7.94 7.51
CA ILE A 114 -1.87 -9.39 7.72
C ILE A 114 -3.03 -9.89 6.84
N GLY A 115 -4.17 -9.20 6.87
CA GLY A 115 -5.36 -9.60 6.12
C GLY A 115 -5.12 -9.73 4.62
N VAL A 116 -4.45 -8.75 4.00
CA VAL A 116 -4.17 -8.78 2.56
C VAL A 116 -3.17 -9.89 2.18
N ASN A 117 -2.21 -10.22 3.04
CA ASN A 117 -1.32 -11.36 2.80
C ASN A 117 -2.05 -12.70 2.92
N VAL A 118 -2.89 -12.86 3.93
CA VAL A 118 -3.71 -14.08 4.07
C VAL A 118 -4.73 -14.20 2.93
N LEU A 119 -5.17 -13.07 2.36
CA LEU A 119 -6.07 -13.06 1.22
C LEU A 119 -5.36 -13.41 -0.10
N PHE A 120 -4.29 -12.69 -0.45
CA PHE A 120 -3.72 -12.75 -1.80
C PHE A 120 -2.54 -13.72 -1.92
N PHE A 121 -1.79 -14.01 -0.85
CA PHE A 121 -0.66 -14.92 -0.95
C PHE A 121 -1.07 -16.36 -1.30
N PRO A 122 -2.15 -16.92 -0.70
CA PRO A 122 -2.64 -18.25 -1.07
C PRO A 122 -3.09 -18.39 -2.52
N MET A 123 -3.45 -17.27 -3.17
CA MET A 123 -3.84 -17.29 -4.59
C MET A 123 -2.69 -17.69 -5.52
N HIS A 124 -1.42 -17.54 -5.09
CA HIS A 124 -0.30 -18.11 -5.84
C HIS A 124 -0.36 -19.64 -5.86
N PHE A 125 -0.69 -20.26 -4.74
CA PHE A 125 -0.84 -21.72 -4.65
C PHE A 125 -2.04 -22.22 -5.47
N LEU A 126 -3.18 -21.51 -5.43
CA LEU A 126 -4.31 -21.80 -6.29
C LEU A 126 -3.93 -21.78 -7.77
N GLY A 127 -3.11 -20.80 -8.17
CA GLY A 127 -2.62 -20.72 -9.55
C GLY A 127 -1.63 -21.83 -9.90
N MET A 128 -0.77 -22.23 -8.96
CA MET A 128 0.15 -23.36 -9.12
C MET A 128 -0.59 -24.69 -9.25
N ASP A 129 -1.71 -24.83 -8.55
CA ASP A 129 -2.61 -25.99 -8.65
C ASP A 129 -3.48 -25.95 -9.93
N GLY A 130 -3.37 -24.89 -10.74
CA GLY A 130 -4.07 -24.75 -12.02
C GLY A 130 -5.48 -24.17 -11.95
N MET A 131 -5.88 -23.56 -10.83
CA MET A 131 -7.19 -22.93 -10.71
C MET A 131 -7.33 -21.77 -11.71
N PRO A 132 -8.28 -21.83 -12.67
CA PRO A 132 -8.52 -20.75 -13.61
C PRO A 132 -9.12 -19.53 -12.94
N ARG A 133 -8.79 -18.33 -13.43
CA ARG A 133 -9.51 -17.11 -13.03
C ARG A 133 -10.84 -16.97 -13.81
N ARG A 134 -11.73 -16.09 -13.33
CA ARG A 134 -13.01 -15.74 -14.01
C ARG A 134 -13.98 -16.92 -14.15
N ILE A 135 -13.97 -17.84 -13.20
CA ILE A 135 -14.92 -18.92 -13.09
C ILE A 135 -15.99 -18.59 -12.03
N ALA A 136 -17.21 -19.06 -12.25
CA ALA A 136 -18.32 -18.80 -11.32
C ALA A 136 -18.24 -19.68 -10.08
N ASP A 137 -17.69 -20.87 -10.20
CA ASP A 137 -17.51 -21.84 -9.12
C ASP A 137 -16.24 -22.65 -9.37
N TYR A 138 -15.73 -23.32 -8.35
CA TYR A 138 -14.48 -24.09 -8.42
C TYR A 138 -14.67 -25.51 -7.84
N PRO A 139 -13.95 -26.51 -8.35
CA PRO A 139 -13.92 -27.85 -7.78
C PRO A 139 -13.39 -27.88 -6.34
N ASP A 140 -13.86 -28.87 -5.55
CA ASP A 140 -13.51 -29.02 -4.12
C ASP A 140 -12.01 -29.08 -3.84
N MET A 141 -11.20 -29.52 -4.80
CA MET A 141 -9.74 -29.54 -4.67
C MET A 141 -9.13 -28.16 -4.39
N TYR A 142 -9.79 -27.07 -4.78
CA TYR A 142 -9.33 -25.71 -4.53
C TYR A 142 -9.91 -25.09 -3.24
N ALA A 143 -10.80 -25.80 -2.54
CA ALA A 143 -11.52 -25.25 -1.38
C ALA A 143 -10.60 -24.78 -0.26
N TYR A 144 -9.52 -25.51 0.04
CA TYR A 144 -8.62 -25.21 1.15
C TYR A 144 -8.01 -23.79 1.06
N TRP A 145 -7.38 -23.46 -0.07
CA TRP A 145 -6.75 -22.15 -0.24
C TRP A 145 -7.77 -21.02 -0.39
N ASN A 146 -8.92 -21.29 -1.02
CA ASN A 146 -10.01 -20.32 -1.10
C ASN A 146 -10.60 -20.01 0.28
N GLN A 147 -10.70 -20.99 1.17
CA GLN A 147 -11.15 -20.78 2.54
C GLN A 147 -10.17 -19.90 3.32
N ILE A 148 -8.87 -20.15 3.20
CA ILE A 148 -7.83 -19.29 3.82
C ILE A 148 -7.93 -17.87 3.29
N ALA A 149 -8.05 -17.69 1.98
CA ALA A 149 -8.23 -16.38 1.35
C ALA A 149 -9.49 -15.66 1.88
N SER A 150 -10.58 -16.38 2.12
CA SER A 150 -11.81 -15.81 2.69
C SER A 150 -11.61 -15.29 4.12
N TYR A 151 -10.80 -15.96 4.93
CA TYR A 151 -10.42 -15.44 6.25
C TYR A 151 -9.58 -14.16 6.13
N GLY A 152 -8.67 -14.11 5.14
CA GLY A 152 -7.90 -12.90 4.84
C GLY A 152 -8.79 -11.72 4.51
N TYR A 153 -9.83 -11.94 3.70
CA TYR A 153 -10.84 -10.92 3.38
C TYR A 153 -11.53 -10.38 4.64
N ALA A 154 -11.95 -11.27 5.54
CA ALA A 154 -12.58 -10.87 6.81
C ALA A 154 -11.63 -10.05 7.69
N ILE A 155 -10.35 -10.48 7.83
CA ILE A 155 -9.33 -9.75 8.59
C ILE A 155 -9.09 -8.36 7.99
N MET A 156 -8.97 -8.28 6.66
CA MET A 156 -8.82 -7.00 5.94
C MET A 156 -10.03 -6.07 6.23
N GLY A 157 -11.26 -6.61 6.22
CA GLY A 157 -12.47 -5.88 6.58
C GLY A 157 -12.42 -5.30 8.00
N VAL A 158 -11.92 -6.05 8.96
CA VAL A 158 -11.68 -5.57 10.33
C VAL A 158 -10.65 -4.42 10.33
N GLY A 159 -9.58 -4.53 9.54
CA GLY A 159 -8.62 -3.44 9.35
C GLY A 159 -9.29 -2.15 8.87
N MET A 160 -10.20 -2.25 7.89
CA MET A 160 -10.97 -1.08 7.41
C MET A 160 -11.89 -0.48 8.47
N LEU A 161 -12.46 -1.28 9.37
CA LEU A 161 -13.23 -0.74 10.50
C LEU A 161 -12.36 0.13 11.42
N PHE A 162 -11.11 -0.26 11.67
CA PHE A 162 -10.16 0.59 12.42
C PHE A 162 -9.83 1.88 11.69
N PHE A 163 -9.75 1.88 10.36
CA PHE A 163 -9.60 3.10 9.57
C PHE A 163 -10.78 4.05 9.78
N PHE A 164 -12.02 3.58 9.61
CA PHE A 164 -13.22 4.40 9.81
C PHE A 164 -13.35 4.88 11.25
N LEU A 165 -13.05 4.04 12.22
CA LEU A 165 -13.02 4.43 13.63
C LEU A 165 -12.00 5.55 13.87
N ASN A 166 -10.82 5.45 13.26
CA ASN A 166 -9.80 6.48 13.38
C ASN A 166 -10.27 7.82 12.77
N LEU A 167 -10.97 7.77 11.62
CA LEU A 167 -11.60 8.97 11.04
C LEU A 167 -12.60 9.61 12.00
N LEU A 168 -13.52 8.83 12.54
CA LEU A 168 -14.54 9.32 13.47
C LEU A 168 -13.87 9.97 14.69
N VAL A 169 -12.94 9.26 15.34
CA VAL A 169 -12.21 9.77 16.50
C VAL A 169 -11.46 11.07 16.16
N SER A 170 -10.85 11.16 14.98
CA SER A 170 -10.10 12.35 14.56
C SER A 170 -10.99 13.56 14.33
N PHE A 171 -12.18 13.38 13.75
CA PHE A 171 -13.11 14.47 13.50
C PHE A 171 -13.84 14.95 14.77
N PHE A 172 -14.04 14.08 15.75
CA PHE A 172 -14.61 14.45 17.05
C PHE A 172 -13.55 14.92 18.06
N SER A 173 -12.27 14.74 17.78
CA SER A 173 -11.17 15.20 18.63
C SER A 173 -10.96 16.72 18.49
N SER A 174 -10.65 17.38 19.59
CA SER A 174 -10.25 18.80 19.62
C SER A 174 -8.77 19.03 19.31
N ARG A 175 -8.00 17.98 19.04
CA ARG A 175 -6.55 18.07 18.76
C ARG A 175 -6.33 18.76 17.41
N LYS A 176 -5.96 20.03 17.45
CA LYS A 176 -5.46 20.77 16.29
C LYS A 176 -4.01 20.41 16.04
N VAL A 177 -3.57 20.52 14.79
CA VAL A 177 -2.17 20.35 14.40
C VAL A 177 -1.52 21.71 14.15
N GLU A 178 -0.20 21.76 14.31
CA GLU A 178 0.63 22.87 13.86
C GLU A 178 0.75 22.85 12.33
N ASP A 179 1.18 23.96 11.75
CA ASP A 179 1.34 24.08 10.31
C ASP A 179 2.38 23.10 9.77
N ASN A 180 3.48 22.91 10.49
CA ASN A 180 4.46 21.86 10.20
C ASN A 180 4.56 20.87 11.37
N TYR A 181 3.65 19.92 11.44
CA TYR A 181 3.62 18.90 12.50
C TYR A 181 4.61 17.73 12.30
N TRP A 182 5.34 17.71 11.19
CA TRP A 182 6.43 16.75 10.98
C TRP A 182 7.78 17.29 11.46
N GLY A 183 7.89 18.60 11.71
CA GLY A 183 9.07 19.26 12.23
C GLY A 183 10.03 19.78 11.14
N GLU A 184 11.21 20.21 11.56
CA GLU A 184 12.18 20.91 10.69
C GLU A 184 12.65 20.10 9.46
N GLY A 185 12.55 18.76 9.52
CA GLY A 185 12.90 17.91 8.36
C GLY A 185 11.89 17.94 7.20
N ALA A 186 10.68 18.48 7.42
CA ALA A 186 9.65 18.63 6.39
C ALA A 186 9.77 20.04 5.77
N THR A 187 10.50 20.14 4.65
CA THR A 187 10.93 21.39 4.04
C THR A 187 10.21 21.75 2.73
N THR A 188 9.29 20.90 2.26
CA THR A 188 8.52 21.16 1.04
C THR A 188 7.44 22.22 1.26
N LEU A 189 6.97 22.87 0.17
CA LEU A 189 6.17 24.08 0.23
C LEU A 189 4.85 23.94 0.99
N GLU A 190 4.22 22.78 0.98
CA GLU A 190 2.98 22.53 1.73
C GLU A 190 3.13 22.73 3.23
N TRP A 191 4.34 22.56 3.77
CA TRP A 191 4.62 22.71 5.20
C TRP A 191 4.84 24.17 5.63
N THR A 192 4.94 25.09 4.68
CA THR A 192 5.00 26.54 4.94
C THR A 192 3.61 27.19 5.06
N LEU A 193 2.56 26.46 4.67
CA LEU A 193 1.17 26.91 4.72
C LEU A 193 0.50 26.49 6.04
N SER A 194 -0.62 27.18 6.37
CA SER A 194 -1.48 26.80 7.49
C SER A 194 -2.09 25.39 7.31
N SER A 195 -2.57 24.79 8.40
CA SER A 195 -3.27 23.50 8.40
C SER A 195 -4.73 23.68 8.88
N PRO A 196 -5.76 23.62 8.00
CA PRO A 196 -5.71 23.42 6.55
C PRO A 196 -5.16 24.62 5.78
N PRO A 197 -4.69 24.42 4.52
CA PRO A 197 -4.16 25.50 3.72
C PRO A 197 -5.28 26.49 3.29
N PRO A 198 -4.95 27.79 3.07
CA PRO A 198 -5.91 28.76 2.58
C PRO A 198 -6.34 28.44 1.15
N PHE A 199 -7.50 28.97 0.73
CA PHE A 199 -8.09 28.65 -0.58
C PHE A 199 -7.16 28.91 -1.77
N HIS A 200 -6.45 30.05 -1.78
CA HIS A 200 -5.49 30.40 -2.84
C HIS A 200 -4.04 30.00 -2.53
N GLN A 201 -3.79 29.27 -1.47
CA GLN A 201 -2.47 28.77 -1.04
C GLN A 201 -1.36 29.83 -0.97
N PHE A 202 -0.96 30.43 -2.09
CA PHE A 202 0.07 31.46 -2.19
C PHE A 202 -0.47 32.68 -2.93
N GLU A 203 -0.37 33.88 -2.34
CA GLU A 203 -0.74 35.15 -2.99
C GLU A 203 0.35 35.61 -3.95
N THR A 204 1.62 35.25 -3.67
CA THR A 204 2.78 35.50 -4.52
C THR A 204 3.51 34.19 -4.76
N LEU A 205 4.22 34.08 -5.90
CA LEU A 205 5.00 32.88 -6.20
C LEU A 205 6.07 32.65 -5.10
N PRO A 206 6.08 31.48 -4.47
CA PRO A 206 7.07 31.18 -3.42
C PRO A 206 8.48 31.10 -4.02
N VAL A 207 9.46 31.69 -3.33
CA VAL A 207 10.87 31.57 -3.68
C VAL A 207 11.45 30.35 -2.96
N ILE A 208 11.90 29.38 -3.72
CA ILE A 208 12.64 28.21 -3.20
C ILE A 208 14.07 28.67 -2.91
N LYS A 209 14.46 28.62 -1.63
CA LYS A 209 15.83 28.96 -1.19
C LYS A 209 16.67 27.70 -1.11
#